data_b2720480bb192b1f2da115638e8e8aea
#
_entry.id   b2720480bb192b1f2da115638e8e8aea
#
_cell.length_a   1.000
_cell.length_b   1.000
_cell.length_c   1.000
_cell.angle_alpha   90.00
_cell.angle_beta   90.00
_cell.angle_gamma   90.00
#
_symmetry.space_group_name_H-M   'P 1'
#
loop_
_entity.id
_entity.type
_entity.pdbx_description
1 polymer ?
#
loop_
_entity_poly.entity_id
_entity_poly.type
_entity_poly.pdbx_seq_one_letter_code
_entity_poly.pdbx_strand_id
1 'polypeptide(L)'
;SWRSKAPLVFRNTPQWFISMTTNNLKETALNEIEKTQFYPEAGKQRLYYMIENRPDWCLSRQRAWGIPIPVFVNKKTGEPLRDKIVIDRIVSSFKKGGSDAWFEIPASNYLEPEYDANDFEQIQDIADVWFDSGSTHAFVLEDRDDLKSPANLYLEGSDQHRGWFHSSLLESVGSRGVAPFEGILTHGFVLDDKGRKMSKSLGNTVNPQDILRDYGADILRLWVAGSDYYEDLRIGPEIIKHHTDHYRRLRNTLRYLLGSLNGFQENEKIDYSDMPQLEKWLLHRVNEVNNSVREKIEGYNFHSIYTEIHNFCTIELSSFYFEIRKDLLY
;
A
#
# COMPACT_ATOMS: atom_id res chain seq x y z
N SER A 1 12.19 22.32 -18.77
CA SER A 1 12.32 21.75 -17.42
C SER A 1 11.24 22.32 -16.52
N TRP A 2 10.55 21.46 -15.79
CA TRP A 2 9.49 21.88 -14.88
C TRP A 2 10.02 22.66 -13.66
N ARG A 3 11.27 22.40 -13.25
CA ARG A 3 11.92 23.13 -12.14
C ARG A 3 12.52 24.45 -12.58
N SER A 4 13.44 24.39 -13.54
CA SER A 4 14.20 25.58 -13.97
C SER A 4 13.46 26.44 -14.98
N LYS A 5 12.35 25.95 -15.57
CA LYS A 5 11.63 26.57 -16.71
C LYS A 5 12.47 26.76 -17.98
N ALA A 6 13.71 26.28 -17.97
CA ALA A 6 14.58 26.33 -19.14
C ALA A 6 14.11 25.33 -20.21
N PRO A 7 14.37 25.62 -21.51
CA PRO A 7 14.15 24.67 -22.60
C PRO A 7 14.87 23.35 -22.35
N LEU A 8 14.27 22.23 -22.79
CA LEU A 8 14.90 20.91 -22.77
C LEU A 8 15.48 20.60 -24.14
N VAL A 9 16.60 19.89 -24.13
CA VAL A 9 17.22 19.35 -25.34
C VAL A 9 16.97 17.83 -25.34
N PHE A 10 16.41 17.35 -26.44
CA PHE A 10 16.28 15.91 -26.67
C PHE A 10 17.58 15.39 -27.29
N ARG A 11 18.15 14.38 -26.66
CA ARG A 11 19.40 13.76 -27.09
C ARG A 11 19.24 12.25 -27.13
N ASN A 12 19.66 11.62 -28.20
CA ASN A 12 19.77 10.17 -28.28
C ASN A 12 21.04 9.70 -27.56
N THR A 13 20.91 8.79 -26.61
CA THR A 13 22.01 8.19 -25.84
C THR A 13 21.79 6.68 -25.74
N PRO A 14 22.85 5.85 -25.69
CA PRO A 14 22.70 4.44 -25.37
C PRO A 14 21.98 4.25 -24.03
N GLN A 15 21.09 3.27 -23.96
CA GLN A 15 20.29 3.01 -22.77
C GLN A 15 20.19 1.51 -22.49
N TRP A 16 19.99 1.19 -21.22
CA TRP A 16 19.64 -0.17 -20.77
C TRP A 16 18.14 -0.31 -20.68
N PHE A 17 17.63 -1.44 -21.17
CA PHE A 17 16.21 -1.75 -21.17
C PHE A 17 15.94 -3.11 -20.57
N ILE A 18 14.83 -3.23 -19.83
CA ILE A 18 14.21 -4.51 -19.51
C ILE A 18 13.22 -4.80 -20.64
N SER A 19 13.48 -5.89 -21.38
CA SER A 19 12.61 -6.32 -22.47
C SER A 19 11.30 -6.89 -21.92
N MET A 20 10.19 -6.40 -22.43
CA MET A 20 8.86 -6.91 -22.06
C MET A 20 8.50 -8.21 -22.75
N THR A 21 9.21 -8.58 -23.82
CA THR A 21 8.93 -9.79 -24.63
C THR A 21 9.87 -10.96 -24.34
N THR A 22 11.11 -10.66 -23.90
CA THR A 22 12.09 -11.69 -23.56
C THR A 22 11.58 -12.52 -22.36
N ASN A 23 11.71 -13.85 -22.46
CA ASN A 23 11.24 -14.81 -21.45
C ASN A 23 9.75 -14.65 -21.08
N ASN A 24 8.94 -14.14 -22.00
CA ASN A 24 7.49 -13.93 -21.82
C ASN A 24 7.13 -13.05 -20.60
N LEU A 25 7.99 -12.08 -20.25
CA LEU A 25 7.77 -11.23 -19.06
C LEU A 25 6.38 -10.59 -19.03
N LYS A 26 5.97 -9.99 -20.15
CA LYS A 26 4.66 -9.35 -20.29
C LYS A 26 3.52 -10.33 -20.05
N GLU A 27 3.53 -11.46 -20.74
CA GLU A 27 2.46 -12.47 -20.65
C GLU A 27 2.37 -13.06 -19.26
N THR A 28 3.50 -13.34 -18.62
CA THR A 28 3.52 -13.84 -17.24
C THR A 28 2.98 -12.80 -16.28
N ALA A 29 3.35 -11.52 -16.44
CA ALA A 29 2.83 -10.44 -15.61
C ALA A 29 1.30 -10.28 -15.76
N LEU A 30 0.77 -10.36 -16.97
CA LEU A 30 -0.68 -10.32 -17.23
C LEU A 30 -1.41 -11.50 -16.57
N ASN A 31 -0.84 -12.69 -16.64
CA ASN A 31 -1.38 -13.89 -15.97
C ASN A 31 -1.37 -13.75 -14.44
N GLU A 32 -0.35 -13.15 -13.87
CA GLU A 32 -0.28 -12.89 -12.43
C GLU A 32 -1.29 -11.83 -11.98
N ILE A 33 -1.56 -10.79 -12.80
CA ILE A 33 -2.63 -9.82 -12.53
C ILE A 33 -3.99 -10.51 -12.48
N GLU A 34 -4.25 -11.51 -13.34
CA GLU A 34 -5.52 -12.25 -13.32
C GLU A 34 -5.75 -13.02 -12.01
N LYS A 35 -4.70 -13.46 -11.34
CA LYS A 35 -4.74 -14.18 -10.06
C LYS A 35 -4.80 -13.25 -8.85
N THR A 36 -4.39 -11.98 -9.00
CA THR A 36 -4.31 -10.99 -7.93
C THR A 36 -5.70 -10.46 -7.58
N GLN A 37 -5.98 -10.27 -6.30
CA GLN A 37 -7.18 -9.60 -5.80
C GLN A 37 -7.01 -8.09 -5.81
N PHE A 38 -8.05 -7.35 -6.22
CA PHE A 38 -8.00 -5.88 -6.28
C PHE A 38 -9.14 -5.25 -5.50
N TYR A 39 -8.79 -4.23 -4.71
CA TYR A 39 -9.71 -3.43 -3.93
C TYR A 39 -9.47 -1.93 -4.21
N PRO A 40 -10.36 -1.26 -5.01
CA PRO A 40 -11.52 -1.80 -5.74
C PRO A 40 -11.11 -2.63 -6.97
N GLU A 41 -12.02 -3.49 -7.43
CA GLU A 41 -11.80 -4.40 -8.57
C GLU A 41 -11.39 -3.66 -9.87
N ALA A 42 -11.85 -2.44 -10.05
CA ALA A 42 -11.47 -1.58 -11.19
C ALA A 42 -9.95 -1.37 -11.33
N GLY A 43 -9.19 -1.51 -10.23
CA GLY A 43 -7.74 -1.46 -10.23
C GLY A 43 -7.09 -2.54 -11.10
N LYS A 44 -7.71 -3.73 -11.18
CA LYS A 44 -7.24 -4.85 -12.00
C LYS A 44 -7.14 -4.47 -13.47
N GLN A 45 -8.22 -3.97 -14.03
CA GLN A 45 -8.26 -3.59 -15.44
C GLN A 45 -7.28 -2.46 -15.75
N ARG A 46 -7.13 -1.53 -14.82
CA ARG A 46 -6.18 -0.41 -14.96
C ARG A 46 -4.73 -0.90 -15.04
N LEU A 47 -4.31 -1.78 -14.12
CA LEU A 47 -2.95 -2.33 -14.13
C LEU A 47 -2.73 -3.22 -15.35
N TYR A 48 -3.71 -4.06 -15.70
CA TYR A 48 -3.68 -4.93 -16.87
C TYR A 48 -3.38 -4.16 -18.15
N TYR A 49 -4.17 -3.12 -18.46
CA TYR A 49 -3.95 -2.30 -19.66
C TYR A 49 -2.62 -1.55 -19.66
N MET A 50 -2.12 -1.16 -18.49
CA MET A 50 -0.81 -0.52 -18.38
C MET A 50 0.32 -1.48 -18.71
N ILE A 51 0.23 -2.76 -18.32
CA ILE A 51 1.22 -3.79 -18.65
C ILE A 51 1.08 -4.24 -20.12
N GLU A 52 -0.14 -4.49 -20.59
CA GLU A 52 -0.42 -4.93 -21.96
C GLU A 52 0.18 -3.98 -22.99
N ASN A 53 0.00 -2.68 -22.79
CA ASN A 53 0.47 -1.65 -23.72
C ASN A 53 1.86 -1.09 -23.37
N ARG A 54 2.57 -1.73 -22.43
CA ARG A 54 3.88 -1.24 -22.01
C ARG A 54 4.95 -1.55 -23.06
N PRO A 55 5.72 -0.53 -23.49
CA PRO A 55 6.98 -0.75 -24.20
C PRO A 55 8.06 -1.28 -23.28
N ASP A 56 9.21 -1.66 -23.82
CA ASP A 56 10.37 -2.03 -23.03
C ASP A 56 10.70 -0.94 -22.00
N TRP A 57 11.08 -1.36 -20.80
CA TRP A 57 11.35 -0.43 -19.71
C TRP A 57 12.76 0.12 -19.80
N CYS A 58 12.90 1.39 -20.17
CA CYS A 58 14.17 2.09 -20.10
C CYS A 58 14.62 2.20 -18.64
N LEU A 59 15.60 1.38 -18.28
CA LEU A 59 16.06 1.26 -16.89
C LEU A 59 17.11 2.31 -16.53
N SER A 60 18.05 2.61 -17.43
CA SER A 60 19.19 3.48 -17.15
C SER A 60 18.82 4.96 -17.04
N ARG A 61 19.54 5.65 -16.18
CA ARG A 61 19.48 7.11 -15.99
C ARG A 61 20.91 7.69 -15.96
N GLN A 62 21.10 8.81 -16.66
CA GLN A 62 22.36 9.58 -16.67
C GLN A 62 22.30 10.65 -15.57
N ARG A 63 22.43 10.25 -14.31
CA ARG A 63 22.41 11.12 -13.13
C ARG A 63 23.50 10.71 -12.16
N ALA A 64 23.90 11.64 -11.29
CA ALA A 64 24.94 11.40 -10.28
C ALA A 64 24.40 10.68 -9.04
N TRP A 65 23.09 10.66 -8.81
CA TRP A 65 22.46 10.04 -7.64
C TRP A 65 21.56 8.89 -8.06
N GLY A 66 21.79 7.71 -7.48
CA GLY A 66 21.00 6.51 -7.66
C GLY A 66 21.85 5.25 -7.51
N ILE A 67 21.22 4.08 -7.53
CA ILE A 67 21.90 2.79 -7.49
C ILE A 67 22.51 2.49 -8.86
N PRO A 68 23.81 2.13 -8.96
CA PRO A 68 24.44 1.83 -10.23
C PRO A 68 23.84 0.59 -10.89
N ILE A 69 23.93 0.52 -12.21
CA ILE A 69 23.73 -0.71 -12.98
C ILE A 69 25.08 -1.43 -13.04
N PRO A 70 25.33 -2.45 -12.19
CA PRO A 70 26.67 -3.02 -12.00
C PRO A 70 27.00 -4.06 -13.08
N VAL A 71 27.17 -3.60 -14.31
CA VAL A 71 27.42 -4.45 -15.48
C VAL A 71 28.73 -4.04 -16.15
N PHE A 72 29.52 -5.03 -16.54
CA PHE A 72 30.66 -4.88 -17.42
C PHE A 72 30.26 -5.25 -18.84
N VAL A 73 30.65 -4.44 -19.83
CA VAL A 73 30.35 -4.67 -21.25
C VAL A 73 31.67 -4.88 -21.99
N ASN A 74 31.76 -5.92 -22.79
CA ASN A 74 32.93 -6.17 -23.63
C ASN A 74 33.02 -5.12 -24.73
N LYS A 75 34.13 -4.38 -24.79
CA LYS A 75 34.35 -3.28 -25.74
C LYS A 75 34.33 -3.68 -27.20
N LYS A 76 34.68 -4.96 -27.51
CA LYS A 76 34.75 -5.48 -28.89
C LYS A 76 33.39 -6.01 -29.37
N THR A 77 32.67 -6.70 -28.51
CA THR A 77 31.40 -7.34 -28.88
C THR A 77 30.16 -6.52 -28.52
N GLY A 78 30.27 -5.61 -27.56
CA GLY A 78 29.12 -4.89 -27.00
C GLY A 78 28.24 -5.73 -26.07
N GLU A 79 28.65 -6.97 -25.76
CA GLU A 79 27.87 -7.88 -24.95
C GLU A 79 28.14 -7.71 -23.45
N PRO A 80 27.10 -7.76 -22.59
CA PRO A 80 27.27 -7.74 -21.15
C PRO A 80 27.91 -9.02 -20.63
N LEU A 81 28.83 -8.88 -19.68
CA LEU A 81 29.46 -10.02 -19.00
C LEU A 81 28.47 -10.67 -18.03
N ARG A 82 28.23 -11.97 -18.21
CA ARG A 82 27.30 -12.77 -17.38
C ARG A 82 28.07 -13.86 -16.63
N ASP A 83 29.05 -13.45 -15.85
CA ASP A 83 29.88 -14.36 -15.07
C ASP A 83 29.51 -14.30 -13.58
N LYS A 84 29.21 -15.47 -13.00
CA LYS A 84 28.78 -15.55 -11.60
C LYS A 84 29.90 -15.14 -10.63
N ILE A 85 31.16 -15.42 -10.92
CA ILE A 85 32.30 -15.08 -10.04
C ILE A 85 32.41 -13.55 -9.95
N VAL A 86 32.30 -12.89 -11.09
CA VAL A 86 32.34 -11.41 -11.14
C VAL A 86 31.13 -10.81 -10.41
N ILE A 87 29.94 -11.35 -10.62
CA ILE A 87 28.73 -10.92 -9.92
C ILE A 87 28.88 -11.10 -8.41
N ASP A 88 29.38 -12.24 -7.95
CA ASP A 88 29.57 -12.50 -6.51
C ASP A 88 30.59 -11.53 -5.87
N ARG A 89 31.65 -11.13 -6.61
CA ARG A 89 32.60 -10.10 -6.17
C ARG A 89 31.93 -8.72 -6.04
N ILE A 90 31.10 -8.34 -7.02
CA ILE A 90 30.32 -7.09 -6.98
C ILE A 90 29.38 -7.09 -5.76
N VAL A 91 28.60 -8.15 -5.58
CA VAL A 91 27.69 -8.30 -4.41
C VAL A 91 28.46 -8.21 -3.10
N SER A 92 29.65 -8.86 -3.02
CA SER A 92 30.49 -8.84 -1.83
C SER A 92 31.02 -7.44 -1.52
N SER A 93 31.37 -6.64 -2.55
CA SER A 93 31.80 -5.26 -2.36
C SER A 93 30.65 -4.36 -1.90
N PHE A 94 29.45 -4.54 -2.45
CA PHE A 94 28.26 -3.79 -2.06
C PHE A 94 27.85 -4.10 -0.62
N LYS A 95 27.95 -5.35 -0.17
CA LYS A 95 27.70 -5.72 1.24
C LYS A 95 28.67 -5.05 2.21
N LYS A 96 29.90 -4.73 1.79
CA LYS A 96 30.93 -4.11 2.63
C LYS A 96 30.89 -2.57 2.60
N GLY A 97 30.74 -2.00 1.41
CA GLY A 97 30.91 -0.56 1.15
C GLY A 97 29.68 0.15 0.61
N GLY A 98 28.55 -0.57 0.46
CA GLY A 98 27.38 -0.01 -0.21
C GLY A 98 27.55 0.08 -1.72
N SER A 99 26.57 0.67 -2.40
CA SER A 99 26.55 0.79 -3.87
C SER A 99 27.64 1.71 -4.43
N ASP A 100 28.17 2.63 -3.61
CA ASP A 100 29.25 3.54 -4.00
C ASP A 100 30.54 2.80 -4.32
N ALA A 101 30.73 1.59 -3.76
CA ALA A 101 31.85 0.70 -4.08
C ALA A 101 31.99 0.44 -5.59
N TRP A 102 30.91 0.50 -6.35
CA TRP A 102 30.95 0.36 -7.80
C TRP A 102 31.75 1.45 -8.50
N PHE A 103 31.67 2.67 -7.99
CA PHE A 103 32.37 3.83 -8.56
C PHE A 103 33.78 4.04 -7.98
N GLU A 104 34.06 3.49 -6.80
CA GLU A 104 35.31 3.68 -6.06
C GLU A 104 36.34 2.56 -6.34
N ILE A 105 35.86 1.33 -6.56
CA ILE A 105 36.74 0.17 -6.73
C ILE A 105 37.10 0.01 -8.21
N PRO A 106 38.39 -0.13 -8.57
CA PRO A 106 38.83 -0.38 -9.94
C PRO A 106 38.23 -1.65 -10.54
N ALA A 107 37.91 -1.63 -11.84
CA ALA A 107 37.36 -2.75 -12.58
C ALA A 107 38.20 -4.04 -12.47
N SER A 108 39.53 -3.93 -12.40
CA SER A 108 40.44 -5.05 -12.21
C SER A 108 40.14 -5.88 -10.95
N ASN A 109 39.71 -5.25 -9.87
CA ASN A 109 39.36 -5.95 -8.63
C ASN A 109 38.16 -6.87 -8.77
N TYR A 110 37.30 -6.61 -9.73
CA TYR A 110 36.14 -7.45 -10.04
C TYR A 110 36.44 -8.51 -11.11
N LEU A 111 37.25 -8.13 -12.11
CA LEU A 111 37.44 -8.91 -13.35
C LEU A 111 38.61 -9.87 -13.30
N GLU A 112 39.72 -9.51 -12.64
CA GLU A 112 40.93 -10.32 -12.64
C GLU A 112 40.91 -11.44 -11.57
N PRO A 113 41.56 -12.57 -11.81
CA PRO A 113 42.39 -12.86 -12.97
C PRO A 113 41.66 -13.44 -14.20
N GLU A 114 40.33 -13.63 -14.15
CA GLU A 114 39.58 -14.32 -15.20
C GLU A 114 39.48 -13.52 -16.49
N TYR A 115 39.48 -12.19 -16.41
CA TYR A 115 39.31 -11.29 -17.53
C TYR A 115 40.26 -10.10 -17.45
N ASP A 116 40.79 -9.67 -18.61
CA ASP A 116 41.55 -8.41 -18.71
C ASP A 116 40.59 -7.23 -18.59
N ALA A 117 40.77 -6.40 -17.56
CA ALA A 117 39.92 -5.23 -17.32
C ALA A 117 39.94 -4.23 -18.47
N ASN A 118 41.00 -4.20 -19.30
CA ASN A 118 41.10 -3.33 -20.46
C ASN A 118 40.11 -3.68 -21.59
N ASP A 119 39.67 -4.93 -21.66
CA ASP A 119 38.70 -5.41 -22.67
C ASP A 119 37.26 -5.04 -22.33
N PHE A 120 36.98 -4.56 -21.11
CA PHE A 120 35.64 -4.28 -20.63
C PHE A 120 35.44 -2.79 -20.29
N GLU A 121 34.22 -2.32 -20.48
CA GLU A 121 33.71 -1.04 -20.00
C GLU A 121 32.87 -1.28 -18.75
N GLN A 122 33.18 -0.57 -17.68
CA GLN A 122 32.38 -0.54 -16.46
C GLN A 122 31.27 0.50 -16.64
N ILE A 123 30.02 0.07 -16.63
CA ILE A 123 28.88 0.96 -16.86
C ILE A 123 28.72 1.91 -15.69
N GLN A 124 28.54 3.20 -15.99
CA GLN A 124 28.41 4.27 -15.01
C GLN A 124 26.97 4.78 -14.86
N ASP A 125 26.03 4.24 -15.63
CA ASP A 125 24.62 4.59 -15.52
C ASP A 125 24.02 4.07 -14.19
N ILE A 126 23.04 4.79 -13.68
CA ILE A 126 22.26 4.39 -12.52
C ILE A 126 20.90 3.83 -12.95
N ALA A 127 20.30 3.02 -12.10
CA ALA A 127 18.96 2.49 -12.33
C ALA A 127 17.87 3.56 -12.11
N ASP A 128 16.74 3.37 -12.74
CA ASP A 128 15.49 4.09 -12.43
C ASP A 128 15.12 3.85 -10.95
N VAL A 129 14.77 4.91 -10.23
CA VAL A 129 14.34 4.82 -8.83
C VAL A 129 13.13 3.89 -8.62
N TRP A 130 12.33 3.68 -9.65
CA TRP A 130 11.26 2.68 -9.60
C TRP A 130 11.75 1.25 -9.58
N PHE A 131 12.96 0.99 -10.07
CA PHE A 131 13.63 -0.30 -9.90
C PHE A 131 14.07 -0.50 -8.46
N ASP A 132 14.66 0.53 -7.84
CA ASP A 132 15.05 0.46 -6.43
C ASP A 132 13.86 0.14 -5.53
N SER A 133 12.75 0.86 -5.72
CA SER A 133 11.52 0.65 -4.94
C SER A 133 10.79 -0.65 -5.32
N GLY A 134 10.85 -1.06 -6.58
CA GLY A 134 10.23 -2.28 -7.08
C GLY A 134 10.82 -3.54 -6.45
N SER A 135 12.13 -3.53 -6.13
CA SER A 135 12.84 -4.64 -5.51
C SER A 135 12.54 -4.85 -4.02
N THR A 136 11.64 -4.05 -3.41
CA THR A 136 11.25 -4.15 -1.98
C THR A 136 10.84 -5.58 -1.59
N HIS A 137 10.21 -6.34 -2.47
CA HIS A 137 9.84 -7.73 -2.21
C HIS A 137 11.06 -8.61 -1.89
N ALA A 138 12.23 -8.34 -2.50
CA ALA A 138 13.44 -9.11 -2.27
C ALA A 138 14.10 -8.75 -0.93
N PHE A 139 14.38 -7.45 -0.68
CA PHE A 139 15.16 -7.04 0.49
C PHE A 139 14.32 -6.78 1.76
N VAL A 140 12.99 -6.84 1.67
CA VAL A 140 12.11 -6.73 2.84
C VAL A 140 11.36 -8.02 3.08
N LEU A 141 10.59 -8.52 2.09
CA LEU A 141 9.72 -9.68 2.33
C LEU A 141 10.50 -10.98 2.43
N GLU A 142 11.46 -11.20 1.51
CA GLU A 142 12.24 -12.45 1.46
C GLU A 142 13.36 -12.50 2.51
N ASP A 143 13.86 -11.34 2.96
CA ASP A 143 14.98 -11.24 3.90
C ASP A 143 14.53 -11.25 5.37
N ARG A 144 13.22 -11.22 5.64
CA ARG A 144 12.65 -11.18 6.99
C ARG A 144 11.79 -12.39 7.29
N ASP A 145 12.19 -13.17 8.30
CA ASP A 145 11.49 -14.38 8.74
C ASP A 145 10.07 -14.12 9.32
N ASP A 146 9.79 -12.88 9.75
CA ASP A 146 8.50 -12.48 10.30
C ASP A 146 7.51 -11.98 9.24
N LEU A 147 7.91 -11.95 7.97
CA LEU A 147 7.08 -11.53 6.85
C LEU A 147 6.82 -12.67 5.86
N LYS A 148 5.70 -12.55 5.15
CA LYS A 148 5.31 -13.48 4.10
C LYS A 148 5.72 -12.94 2.72
N SER A 149 6.25 -13.81 1.86
CA SER A 149 6.47 -13.55 0.45
C SER A 149 5.73 -14.62 -0.40
N PRO A 150 4.84 -14.22 -1.35
CA PRO A 150 4.35 -12.86 -1.64
C PRO A 150 3.62 -12.20 -0.47
N ALA A 151 3.59 -10.85 -0.44
CA ALA A 151 2.83 -10.11 0.56
C ALA A 151 1.32 -10.40 0.44
N ASN A 152 0.61 -10.44 1.57
CA ASN A 152 -0.84 -10.58 1.54
C ASN A 152 -1.52 -9.39 0.84
N LEU A 153 -0.99 -8.17 1.05
CA LEU A 153 -1.59 -6.95 0.52
C LEU A 153 -0.52 -5.88 0.26
N TYR A 154 -0.54 -5.30 -0.95
CA TYR A 154 0.11 -4.01 -1.23
C TYR A 154 -0.94 -2.90 -1.10
N LEU A 155 -0.66 -1.88 -0.30
CA LEU A 155 -1.58 -0.78 -0.01
C LEU A 155 -0.92 0.56 -0.31
N GLU A 156 -1.46 1.31 -1.28
CA GLU A 156 -1.00 2.64 -1.67
C GLU A 156 -2.07 3.43 -2.42
N GLY A 157 -1.74 4.67 -2.80
CA GLY A 157 -2.58 5.49 -3.65
C GLY A 157 -2.80 4.92 -5.05
N SER A 158 -3.90 5.26 -5.67
CA SER A 158 -4.29 4.77 -6.99
C SER A 158 -3.32 5.15 -8.13
N ASP A 159 -2.44 6.14 -7.92
CA ASP A 159 -1.37 6.53 -8.85
C ASP A 159 -0.27 5.45 -8.94
N GLN A 160 -0.13 4.59 -7.93
CA GLN A 160 0.89 3.54 -7.88
C GLN A 160 0.63 2.37 -8.85
N HIS A 161 -0.51 2.32 -9.52
CA HIS A 161 -0.67 1.45 -10.69
C HIS A 161 0.36 1.75 -11.79
N ARG A 162 0.83 3.00 -11.89
CA ARG A 162 1.92 3.40 -12.81
C ARG A 162 3.25 3.60 -12.10
N GLY A 163 3.36 3.26 -10.85
CA GLY A 163 4.54 3.41 -10.02
C GLY A 163 4.97 2.09 -9.42
N TRP A 164 4.92 2.00 -8.10
CA TRP A 164 5.45 0.88 -7.32
C TRP A 164 4.80 -0.47 -7.62
N PHE A 165 3.47 -0.56 -7.76
CA PHE A 165 2.83 -1.83 -8.11
C PHE A 165 3.33 -2.38 -9.43
N HIS A 166 3.51 -1.49 -10.40
CA HIS A 166 3.94 -1.81 -11.73
C HIS A 166 5.40 -2.31 -11.78
N SER A 167 6.33 -1.57 -11.16
CA SER A 167 7.74 -1.93 -11.13
C SER A 167 7.96 -3.20 -10.31
N SER A 168 7.35 -3.30 -9.13
CA SER A 168 7.48 -4.47 -8.26
C SER A 168 6.93 -5.75 -8.91
N LEU A 169 5.79 -5.65 -9.63
CA LEU A 169 5.26 -6.77 -10.41
C LEU A 169 6.26 -7.26 -11.46
N LEU A 170 6.78 -6.35 -12.29
CA LEU A 170 7.70 -6.72 -13.38
C LEU A 170 9.01 -7.33 -12.85
N GLU A 171 9.55 -6.78 -11.77
CA GLU A 171 10.78 -7.28 -11.18
C GLU A 171 10.60 -8.65 -10.53
N SER A 172 9.52 -8.85 -9.79
CA SER A 172 9.21 -10.13 -9.17
C SER A 172 8.92 -11.20 -10.23
N VAL A 173 8.07 -10.89 -11.20
CA VAL A 173 7.77 -11.81 -12.31
C VAL A 173 9.02 -12.13 -13.11
N GLY A 174 9.85 -11.14 -13.43
CA GLY A 174 11.09 -11.35 -14.19
C GLY A 174 12.16 -12.17 -13.47
N SER A 175 12.17 -12.17 -12.13
CA SER A 175 13.20 -12.83 -11.33
C SER A 175 12.70 -14.07 -10.57
N ARG A 176 11.39 -14.17 -10.24
CA ARG A 176 10.75 -15.25 -9.46
C ARG A 176 9.62 -15.95 -10.23
N GLY A 177 9.11 -15.37 -11.31
CA GLY A 177 8.00 -15.92 -12.10
C GLY A 177 6.62 -15.71 -11.48
N VAL A 178 6.51 -14.99 -10.37
CA VAL A 178 5.25 -14.74 -9.63
C VAL A 178 5.12 -13.29 -9.23
N ALA A 179 3.87 -12.84 -9.00
CA ALA A 179 3.63 -11.52 -8.43
C ALA A 179 4.17 -11.41 -6.99
N PRO A 180 4.63 -10.22 -6.54
CA PRO A 180 5.14 -10.04 -5.18
C PRO A 180 4.03 -9.86 -4.13
N PHE A 181 2.77 -9.91 -4.54
CA PHE A 181 1.57 -9.66 -3.74
C PHE A 181 0.42 -10.60 -4.13
N GLU A 182 -0.42 -10.92 -3.16
CA GLU A 182 -1.67 -11.67 -3.36
C GLU A 182 -2.84 -10.71 -3.67
N GLY A 183 -2.79 -9.50 -3.11
CA GLY A 183 -3.80 -8.46 -3.30
C GLY A 183 -3.22 -7.05 -3.38
N ILE A 184 -3.99 -6.17 -4.01
CA ILE A 184 -3.72 -4.73 -4.09
C ILE A 184 -4.94 -3.97 -3.58
N LEU A 185 -4.74 -3.10 -2.58
CA LEU A 185 -5.73 -2.14 -2.14
C LEU A 185 -5.26 -0.73 -2.50
N THR A 186 -6.13 0.04 -3.16
CA THR A 186 -5.81 1.43 -3.51
C THR A 186 -6.78 2.40 -2.85
N HIS A 187 -6.25 3.55 -2.49
CA HIS A 187 -7.02 4.68 -1.98
C HIS A 187 -6.83 5.91 -2.85
N GLY A 188 -7.78 6.85 -2.72
CA GLY A 188 -7.70 8.17 -3.33
C GLY A 188 -6.73 9.11 -2.59
N PHE A 189 -6.67 10.36 -3.03
CA PHE A 189 -5.85 11.39 -2.39
C PHE A 189 -6.60 12.07 -1.24
N VAL A 190 -5.84 12.59 -0.28
CA VAL A 190 -6.41 13.43 0.78
C VAL A 190 -6.34 14.89 0.34
N LEU A 191 -7.50 15.53 0.25
CA LEU A 191 -7.71 16.89 -0.19
C LEU A 191 -8.13 17.78 1.02
N ASP A 192 -8.01 19.09 0.88
CA ASP A 192 -8.56 20.02 1.88
C ASP A 192 -10.10 19.99 1.88
N ASP A 193 -10.72 20.72 2.79
CA ASP A 193 -12.19 20.85 2.92
C ASP A 193 -12.88 21.36 1.64
N LYS A 194 -12.13 22.08 0.80
CA LYS A 194 -12.60 22.63 -0.50
C LYS A 194 -12.30 21.70 -1.68
N GLY A 195 -11.76 20.50 -1.42
CA GLY A 195 -11.40 19.54 -2.48
C GLY A 195 -10.15 19.91 -3.27
N ARG A 196 -9.24 20.71 -2.71
CA ARG A 196 -8.00 21.09 -3.35
C ARG A 196 -6.84 20.27 -2.81
N LYS A 197 -5.87 19.97 -3.66
CA LYS A 197 -4.62 19.29 -3.25
C LYS A 197 -3.92 20.11 -2.16
N MET A 198 -3.56 19.42 -1.07
CA MET A 198 -2.84 20.04 0.04
C MET A 198 -1.37 20.30 -0.36
N SER A 199 -0.88 21.48 0.00
CA SER A 199 0.53 21.83 -0.17
C SER A 199 0.98 22.83 0.88
N LYS A 200 2.25 22.76 1.26
CA LYS A 200 2.85 23.73 2.19
C LYS A 200 2.78 25.16 1.66
N SER A 201 2.92 25.34 0.34
CA SER A 201 2.88 26.65 -0.31
C SER A 201 1.49 27.30 -0.31
N LEU A 202 0.42 26.52 -0.22
CA LEU A 202 -0.96 26.99 -0.10
C LEU A 202 -1.40 27.15 1.36
N GLY A 203 -0.62 26.67 2.32
CA GLY A 203 -0.96 26.72 3.74
C GLY A 203 -2.23 25.94 4.12
N ASN A 204 -2.66 24.99 3.28
CA ASN A 204 -3.89 24.19 3.45
C ASN A 204 -3.61 22.76 3.92
N THR A 205 -2.42 22.50 4.44
CA THR A 205 -2.06 21.17 4.95
C THR A 205 -2.66 20.95 6.33
N VAL A 206 -3.27 19.78 6.52
CA VAL A 206 -3.69 19.29 7.84
C VAL A 206 -2.60 18.37 8.38
N ASN A 207 -2.06 18.74 9.55
CA ASN A 207 -1.05 17.90 10.21
C ASN A 207 -1.74 16.86 11.10
N PRO A 208 -1.53 15.55 10.87
CA PRO A 208 -2.12 14.51 11.71
C PRO A 208 -1.79 14.65 13.20
N GLN A 209 -0.61 15.16 13.55
CA GLN A 209 -0.21 15.36 14.94
C GLN A 209 -1.10 16.37 15.69
N ASP A 210 -1.61 17.38 15.00
CA ASP A 210 -2.53 18.34 15.59
C ASP A 210 -3.89 17.68 15.89
N ILE A 211 -4.38 16.83 14.97
CA ILE A 211 -5.59 16.04 15.22
C ILE A 211 -5.39 15.08 16.40
N LEU A 212 -4.25 14.40 16.46
CA LEU A 212 -3.94 13.48 17.56
C LEU A 212 -3.90 14.18 18.90
N ARG A 213 -3.32 15.37 18.97
CA ARG A 213 -3.25 16.18 20.19
C ARG A 213 -4.62 16.68 20.64
N ASP A 214 -5.44 17.19 19.71
CA ASP A 214 -6.66 17.92 20.02
C ASP A 214 -7.89 17.02 20.14
N TYR A 215 -7.92 15.90 19.41
CA TYR A 215 -9.07 14.99 19.31
C TYR A 215 -8.75 13.54 19.68
N GLY A 216 -7.49 13.12 19.60
CA GLY A 216 -7.04 11.75 19.82
C GLY A 216 -7.03 10.89 18.56
N ALA A 217 -6.34 9.74 18.65
CA ALA A 217 -6.13 8.84 17.51
C ALA A 217 -7.42 8.19 16.99
N ASP A 218 -8.38 7.93 17.90
CA ASP A 218 -9.61 7.24 17.52
C ASP A 218 -10.48 8.07 16.57
N ILE A 219 -10.47 9.40 16.71
CA ILE A 219 -11.21 10.29 15.79
C ILE A 219 -10.60 10.23 14.39
N LEU A 220 -9.27 10.22 14.27
CA LEU A 220 -8.59 10.09 12.99
C LEU A 220 -8.87 8.72 12.34
N ARG A 221 -8.83 7.64 13.13
CA ARG A 221 -9.19 6.29 12.65
C ARG A 221 -10.64 6.21 12.20
N LEU A 222 -11.57 6.80 12.94
CA LEU A 222 -12.98 6.83 12.57
C LEU A 222 -13.23 7.65 11.31
N TRP A 223 -12.48 8.75 11.10
CA TRP A 223 -12.57 9.50 9.86
C TRP A 223 -12.16 8.63 8.67
N VAL A 224 -11.03 7.90 8.75
CA VAL A 224 -10.58 6.98 7.70
C VAL A 224 -11.61 5.87 7.46
N ALA A 225 -12.01 5.16 8.52
CA ALA A 225 -12.94 4.03 8.42
C ALA A 225 -14.36 4.46 7.98
N GLY A 226 -14.77 5.68 8.37
CA GLY A 226 -16.08 6.24 8.03
C GLY A 226 -16.14 6.93 6.66
N SER A 227 -15.02 7.01 5.95
CA SER A 227 -14.93 7.59 4.61
C SER A 227 -14.86 6.52 3.54
N ASP A 228 -15.39 6.80 2.36
CA ASP A 228 -15.16 5.96 1.18
C ASP A 228 -13.76 6.26 0.63
N TYR A 229 -12.75 5.57 1.15
CA TYR A 229 -11.35 5.81 0.84
C TYR A 229 -10.92 5.35 -0.55
N TYR A 230 -11.77 4.65 -1.29
CA TYR A 230 -11.50 4.35 -2.70
C TYR A 230 -11.50 5.61 -3.58
N GLU A 231 -12.23 6.62 -3.13
CA GLU A 231 -12.28 7.94 -3.77
C GLU A 231 -11.39 8.96 -3.03
N ASP A 232 -11.24 10.17 -3.60
CA ASP A 232 -10.51 11.25 -2.95
C ASP A 232 -11.22 11.70 -1.68
N LEU A 233 -10.50 11.72 -0.57
CA LEU A 233 -11.00 12.07 0.75
C LEU A 233 -10.81 13.57 1.04
N ARG A 234 -11.78 14.17 1.73
CA ARG A 234 -11.63 15.53 2.25
C ARG A 234 -11.36 15.49 3.74
N ILE A 235 -10.50 16.40 4.19
CA ILE A 235 -10.21 16.60 5.60
C ILE A 235 -10.25 18.09 5.95
N GLY A 236 -10.81 18.42 7.10
CA GLY A 236 -10.91 19.79 7.62
C GLY A 236 -11.57 19.81 8.99
N PRO A 237 -11.57 20.97 9.69
CA PRO A 237 -12.06 21.08 11.07
C PRO A 237 -13.52 20.60 11.25
N GLU A 238 -14.42 20.98 10.36
CA GLU A 238 -15.83 20.58 10.45
C GLU A 238 -16.05 19.08 10.21
N ILE A 239 -15.25 18.48 9.30
CA ILE A 239 -15.29 17.04 9.04
C ILE A 239 -14.81 16.26 10.28
N ILE A 240 -13.72 16.68 10.90
CA ILE A 240 -13.20 16.06 12.13
C ILE A 240 -14.19 16.23 13.30
N LYS A 241 -14.82 17.41 13.43
CA LYS A 241 -15.85 17.64 14.43
C LYS A 241 -17.04 16.71 14.25
N HIS A 242 -17.51 16.49 13.02
CA HIS A 242 -18.58 15.55 12.73
C HIS A 242 -18.24 14.12 13.19
N HIS A 243 -17.02 13.63 12.92
CA HIS A 243 -16.56 12.34 13.41
C HIS A 243 -16.41 12.30 14.93
N THR A 244 -16.06 13.42 15.56
CA THR A 244 -16.05 13.54 17.03
C THR A 244 -17.45 13.36 17.62
N ASP A 245 -18.47 13.94 17.00
CA ASP A 245 -19.86 13.78 17.45
C ASP A 245 -20.37 12.34 17.24
N HIS A 246 -20.00 11.68 16.15
CA HIS A 246 -20.27 10.27 15.94
C HIS A 246 -19.59 9.38 16.98
N TYR A 247 -18.32 9.63 17.28
CA TYR A 247 -17.60 8.92 18.33
C TYR A 247 -18.29 9.04 19.68
N ARG A 248 -18.74 10.25 20.06
CA ARG A 248 -19.48 10.48 21.31
C ARG A 248 -20.76 9.65 21.39
N ARG A 249 -21.50 9.52 20.30
CA ARG A 249 -22.72 8.69 20.23
C ARG A 249 -22.40 7.23 20.46
N LEU A 250 -21.43 6.66 19.75
CA LEU A 250 -20.99 5.30 19.95
C LEU A 250 -20.51 5.05 21.39
N ARG A 251 -19.68 5.96 21.92
CA ARG A 251 -19.19 5.88 23.29
C ARG A 251 -20.31 5.95 24.33
N ASN A 252 -21.30 6.79 24.11
CA ASN A 252 -22.46 6.91 25.03
C ASN A 252 -23.28 5.62 25.03
N THR A 253 -23.50 4.98 23.88
CA THR A 253 -24.16 3.67 23.78
C THR A 253 -23.41 2.62 24.58
N LEU A 254 -22.08 2.50 24.39
CA LEU A 254 -21.26 1.56 25.15
C LEU A 254 -21.25 1.86 26.65
N ARG A 255 -21.19 3.15 27.03
CA ARG A 255 -21.24 3.59 28.44
C ARG A 255 -22.55 3.19 29.09
N TYR A 256 -23.67 3.34 28.40
CA TYR A 256 -24.99 2.94 28.88
C TYR A 256 -25.05 1.42 29.13
N LEU A 257 -24.61 0.62 28.15
CA LEU A 257 -24.55 -0.84 28.29
C LEU A 257 -23.68 -1.29 29.47
N LEU A 258 -22.48 -0.70 29.60
CA LEU A 258 -21.58 -0.99 30.73
C LEU A 258 -22.20 -0.60 32.08
N GLY A 259 -22.90 0.53 32.12
CA GLY A 259 -23.63 0.98 33.32
C GLY A 259 -24.74 0.02 33.71
N SER A 260 -25.49 -0.46 32.73
CA SER A 260 -26.58 -1.44 32.95
C SER A 260 -26.07 -2.83 33.40
N LEU A 261 -24.81 -3.14 33.12
CA LEU A 261 -24.17 -4.39 33.58
C LEU A 261 -23.49 -4.26 34.94
N ASN A 262 -23.54 -3.08 35.57
CA ASN A 262 -22.88 -2.88 36.86
C ASN A 262 -23.56 -3.72 37.96
N GLY A 263 -22.81 -4.65 38.55
CA GLY A 263 -23.31 -5.58 39.57
C GLY A 263 -23.93 -6.87 39.02
N PHE A 264 -24.04 -7.02 37.69
CA PHE A 264 -24.56 -8.26 37.08
C PHE A 264 -23.71 -9.47 37.45
N GLN A 265 -24.40 -10.58 37.80
CA GLN A 265 -23.79 -11.85 38.13
C GLN A 265 -24.15 -12.90 37.09
N GLU A 266 -23.24 -13.86 36.82
CA GLU A 266 -23.45 -14.88 35.76
C GLU A 266 -24.70 -15.76 36.04
N ASN A 267 -25.09 -15.93 37.29
CA ASN A 267 -26.30 -16.68 37.69
C ASN A 267 -27.62 -15.92 37.44
N GLU A 268 -27.54 -14.63 37.05
CA GLU A 268 -28.71 -13.82 36.64
C GLU A 268 -29.02 -13.95 35.14
N LYS A 269 -28.14 -14.64 34.42
CA LYS A 269 -28.31 -14.94 33.01
C LYS A 269 -29.50 -15.87 32.78
N ILE A 270 -30.39 -15.48 31.86
CA ILE A 270 -31.56 -16.28 31.48
C ILE A 270 -31.34 -16.96 30.13
N ASP A 271 -31.98 -18.13 29.96
CA ASP A 271 -31.90 -18.84 28.68
C ASP A 271 -32.68 -18.11 27.58
N TYR A 272 -32.26 -18.32 26.36
CA TYR A 272 -32.90 -17.69 25.19
C TYR A 272 -34.39 -17.98 25.09
N SER A 273 -34.82 -19.24 25.47
CA SER A 273 -36.25 -19.63 25.50
C SER A 273 -37.11 -18.73 26.38
N ASP A 274 -36.54 -18.27 27.50
CA ASP A 274 -37.24 -17.52 28.55
C ASP A 274 -37.17 -16.00 28.35
N MET A 275 -36.37 -15.55 27.38
CA MET A 275 -36.24 -14.12 27.05
C MET A 275 -37.55 -13.57 26.48
N PRO A 276 -37.91 -12.33 26.84
CA PRO A 276 -39.00 -11.61 26.17
C PRO A 276 -38.73 -11.41 24.66
N GLN A 277 -39.78 -11.14 23.89
CA GLN A 277 -39.67 -11.04 22.42
C GLN A 277 -38.75 -9.93 21.95
N LEU A 278 -38.70 -8.80 22.66
CA LEU A 278 -37.87 -7.67 22.32
C LEU A 278 -36.38 -8.00 22.46
N GLU A 279 -35.99 -8.72 23.47
CA GLU A 279 -34.61 -9.20 23.69
C GLU A 279 -34.21 -10.26 22.66
N LYS A 280 -35.12 -11.18 22.31
CA LYS A 280 -34.91 -12.15 21.22
C LYS A 280 -34.67 -11.43 19.87
N TRP A 281 -35.48 -10.41 19.58
CA TRP A 281 -35.29 -9.57 18.40
C TRP A 281 -33.94 -8.86 18.42
N LEU A 282 -33.55 -8.27 19.55
CA LEU A 282 -32.27 -7.56 19.65
C LEU A 282 -31.07 -8.50 19.44
N LEU A 283 -31.11 -9.71 20.05
CA LEU A 283 -30.06 -10.71 19.84
C LEU A 283 -29.98 -11.16 18.39
N HIS A 284 -31.12 -11.31 17.70
CA HIS A 284 -31.15 -11.59 16.28
C HIS A 284 -30.47 -10.47 15.47
N ARG A 285 -30.82 -9.20 15.77
CA ARG A 285 -30.20 -8.03 15.10
C ARG A 285 -28.70 -7.96 15.35
N VAL A 286 -28.23 -8.19 16.58
CA VAL A 286 -26.79 -8.26 16.89
C VAL A 286 -26.09 -9.31 16.04
N ASN A 287 -26.71 -10.49 15.88
CA ASN A 287 -26.15 -11.55 15.04
C ASN A 287 -26.10 -11.16 13.56
N GLU A 288 -27.14 -10.52 13.04
CA GLU A 288 -27.14 -10.02 11.63
C GLU A 288 -26.05 -8.96 11.41
N VAL A 289 -25.93 -7.98 12.31
CA VAL A 289 -24.88 -6.94 12.25
C VAL A 289 -23.48 -7.59 12.34
N ASN A 290 -23.29 -8.55 13.26
CA ASN A 290 -22.01 -9.25 13.38
C ASN A 290 -21.63 -10.00 12.09
N ASN A 291 -22.57 -10.70 11.47
CA ASN A 291 -22.31 -11.43 10.22
C ASN A 291 -22.01 -10.48 9.07
N SER A 292 -22.79 -9.41 8.93
CA SER A 292 -22.59 -8.35 7.93
C SER A 292 -21.23 -7.67 8.08
N VAL A 293 -20.83 -7.34 9.32
CA VAL A 293 -19.52 -6.74 9.60
C VAL A 293 -18.38 -7.67 9.22
N ARG A 294 -18.47 -8.96 9.56
CA ARG A 294 -17.45 -9.96 9.22
C ARG A 294 -17.29 -10.12 7.70
N GLU A 295 -18.38 -10.19 6.97
CA GLU A 295 -18.35 -10.25 5.49
C GLU A 295 -17.71 -9.01 4.89
N LYS A 296 -18.07 -7.81 5.37
CA LYS A 296 -17.53 -6.55 4.87
C LYS A 296 -16.06 -6.33 5.20
N ILE A 297 -15.56 -6.90 6.31
CA ILE A 297 -14.13 -6.84 6.66
C ILE A 297 -13.28 -7.55 5.61
N GLU A 298 -13.71 -8.72 5.14
CA GLU A 298 -12.99 -9.49 4.11
C GLU A 298 -12.85 -8.71 2.80
N GLY A 299 -13.82 -7.84 2.48
CA GLY A 299 -13.79 -6.94 1.33
C GLY A 299 -13.20 -5.56 1.59
N TYR A 300 -12.64 -5.31 2.79
CA TYR A 300 -12.13 -3.98 3.20
C TYR A 300 -13.17 -2.84 3.09
N ASN A 301 -14.47 -3.13 3.18
CA ASN A 301 -15.54 -2.15 3.07
C ASN A 301 -15.84 -1.47 4.42
N PHE A 302 -14.87 -0.74 4.95
CA PHE A 302 -14.95 -0.13 6.28
C PHE A 302 -16.01 0.96 6.38
N HIS A 303 -16.25 1.73 5.32
CA HIS A 303 -17.29 2.76 5.31
C HIS A 303 -18.70 2.18 5.56
N SER A 304 -19.02 1.08 4.92
CA SER A 304 -20.32 0.40 5.15
C SER A 304 -20.42 -0.19 6.56
N ILE A 305 -19.33 -0.73 7.09
CA ILE A 305 -19.26 -1.21 8.48
C ILE A 305 -19.53 -0.08 9.47
N TYR A 306 -18.81 1.03 9.29
CA TYR A 306 -18.97 2.21 10.14
C TYR A 306 -20.41 2.71 10.14
N THR A 307 -21.02 2.84 8.97
CA THR A 307 -22.40 3.30 8.81
C THR A 307 -23.39 2.35 9.49
N GLU A 308 -23.22 1.04 9.33
CA GLU A 308 -24.10 0.04 9.93
C GLU A 308 -24.00 0.05 11.47
N ILE A 309 -22.79 0.03 12.02
CA ILE A 309 -22.57 0.07 13.48
C ILE A 309 -23.11 1.37 14.06
N HIS A 310 -22.87 2.51 13.39
CA HIS A 310 -23.37 3.80 13.86
C HIS A 310 -24.90 3.82 13.88
N ASN A 311 -25.58 3.34 12.85
CA ASN A 311 -27.04 3.26 12.78
C ASN A 311 -27.59 2.30 13.82
N PHE A 312 -26.99 1.13 13.99
CA PHE A 312 -27.37 0.19 15.02
C PHE A 312 -27.30 0.81 16.41
N CYS A 313 -26.20 1.47 16.75
CA CYS A 313 -26.04 2.13 18.05
C CYS A 313 -26.99 3.31 18.28
N THR A 314 -27.24 4.12 17.25
CA THR A 314 -28.03 5.37 17.43
C THR A 314 -29.52 5.15 17.26
N ILE A 315 -29.93 4.32 16.32
CA ILE A 315 -31.34 4.13 15.98
C ILE A 315 -31.89 2.90 16.74
N GLU A 316 -31.31 1.73 16.53
CA GLU A 316 -31.87 0.49 17.07
C GLU A 316 -31.64 0.35 18.58
N LEU A 317 -30.44 0.69 19.06
CA LEU A 317 -30.14 0.66 20.49
C LEU A 317 -30.66 1.91 21.22
N SER A 318 -30.11 3.10 20.91
CA SER A 318 -30.37 4.30 21.73
C SER A 318 -31.79 4.82 21.58
N SER A 319 -32.28 5.00 20.35
CA SER A 319 -33.61 5.61 20.11
C SER A 319 -34.77 4.64 20.22
N PHE A 320 -34.52 3.30 20.16
CA PHE A 320 -35.59 2.32 20.23
C PHE A 320 -35.45 1.43 21.47
N TYR A 321 -34.46 0.54 21.53
CA TYR A 321 -34.38 -0.44 22.60
C TYR A 321 -34.19 0.18 24.00
N PHE A 322 -33.22 1.08 24.16
CA PHE A 322 -32.97 1.70 25.46
C PHE A 322 -34.14 2.60 25.89
N GLU A 323 -34.77 3.31 24.96
CA GLU A 323 -35.93 4.14 25.29
C GLU A 323 -37.10 3.31 25.81
N ILE A 324 -37.34 2.12 25.25
CA ILE A 324 -38.38 1.20 25.74
C ILE A 324 -37.99 0.60 27.11
N ARG A 325 -36.71 0.29 27.30
CA ARG A 325 -36.23 -0.43 28.50
C ARG A 325 -35.67 0.46 29.59
N LYS A 326 -35.63 1.78 29.41
CA LYS A 326 -35.03 2.69 30.38
C LYS A 326 -35.57 2.53 31.81
N ASP A 327 -36.86 2.29 31.96
CA ASP A 327 -37.49 2.17 33.28
C ASP A 327 -37.19 0.81 33.96
N LEU A 328 -36.63 -0.15 33.22
CA LEU A 328 -36.20 -1.45 33.72
C LEU A 328 -34.69 -1.57 33.93
N LEU A 329 -33.93 -0.72 33.23
CA LEU A 329 -32.47 -0.75 33.23
C LEU A 329 -31.84 0.30 34.16
N TYR A 330 -32.65 1.21 34.73
CA TYR A 330 -32.22 2.20 35.72
C TYR A 330 -32.49 1.73 37.16
#